data_36239d0fc03c26db24ea71a74648cbec
#
_entry.id   36239d0fc03c26db24ea71a74648cbec
#
_cell.length_a   1.000
_cell.length_b   1.000
_cell.length_c   1.000
_cell.angle_alpha   90.00
_cell.angle_beta   90.00
_cell.angle_gamma   90.00
#
_symmetry.space_group_name_H-M   'P 1'
#
loop_
_entity.id
_entity.type
_entity.pdbx_description
1 polymer ?
#
loop_
_entity_poly.entity_id
_entity_poly.type
_entity_poly.pdbx_seq_one_letter_code
_entity_poly.pdbx_strand_id
1 'polypeptide(L)'
;MQNIKAVKKICKENNIPLFIDACRFAENSWFIKQREEGYADKSVKEIAHELFSNADGCTMSAKKDAFANIGGFLAMHDEDLALQCRNLLIITEGFPTYGGLAGRDLEAIAIGLEEVLDENYLQYRIRSIEYLTNKLIAANVPVMQPAGGHAVYIDAKEMLPHILPAQYPAQALAGALYTEGGIRSVEIGSLMVGKYDEGKSVIPAQMELVRLAIPRRVYTQSHIDYV
;
A
#
# COMPACT_ATOMS: atom_id res chain seq x y z
N MET A 1 -4.54 -15.64 -1.66
CA MET A 1 -5.10 -16.41 -0.50
C MET A 1 -4.22 -17.59 -0.08
N GLN A 2 -3.65 -18.34 -1.01
CA GLN A 2 -2.85 -19.54 -0.70
C GLN A 2 -1.68 -19.28 0.26
N ASN A 3 -0.90 -18.21 0.05
CA ASN A 3 0.21 -17.86 0.93
C ASN A 3 -0.24 -17.50 2.36
N ILE A 4 -1.38 -16.81 2.50
CA ILE A 4 -1.95 -16.46 3.83
C ILE A 4 -2.31 -17.71 4.60
N LYS A 5 -2.97 -18.68 3.94
CA LYS A 5 -3.30 -19.97 4.55
C LYS A 5 -2.06 -20.77 4.95
N ALA A 6 -1.02 -20.74 4.11
CA ALA A 6 0.24 -21.41 4.42
C ALA A 6 0.94 -20.77 5.63
N VAL A 7 1.02 -19.44 5.68
CA VAL A 7 1.57 -18.70 6.83
C VAL A 7 0.74 -18.96 8.09
N LYS A 8 -0.61 -18.91 8.01
CA LYS A 8 -1.49 -19.22 9.15
C LYS A 8 -1.24 -20.62 9.72
N LYS A 9 -1.01 -21.61 8.84
CA LYS A 9 -0.68 -22.97 9.29
C LYS A 9 0.62 -22.98 10.11
N ILE A 10 1.69 -22.36 9.61
CA ILE A 10 2.98 -22.27 10.31
C ILE A 10 2.83 -21.52 11.64
N CYS A 11 2.12 -20.40 11.65
CA CYS A 11 1.86 -19.62 12.85
C CYS A 11 1.13 -20.45 13.90
N LYS A 12 0.10 -21.20 13.49
CA LYS A 12 -0.67 -22.08 14.39
C LYS A 12 0.18 -23.21 14.98
N GLU A 13 1.04 -23.83 14.17
CA GLU A 13 1.96 -24.90 14.60
C GLU A 13 2.98 -24.41 15.65
N ASN A 14 3.30 -23.11 15.63
CA ASN A 14 4.26 -22.50 16.54
C ASN A 14 3.64 -21.62 17.64
N ASN A 15 2.31 -21.60 17.76
CA ASN A 15 1.57 -20.74 18.71
C ASN A 15 1.90 -19.25 18.56
N ILE A 16 2.07 -18.78 17.33
CA ILE A 16 2.33 -17.37 17.01
C ILE A 16 1.04 -16.76 16.42
N PRO A 17 0.54 -15.64 16.95
CA PRO A 17 -0.61 -14.96 16.35
C PRO A 17 -0.25 -14.34 15.00
N LEU A 18 -1.14 -14.48 14.02
CA LEU A 18 -1.02 -13.86 12.70
C LEU A 18 -1.80 -12.56 12.64
N PHE A 19 -1.11 -11.44 12.50
CA PHE A 19 -1.71 -10.14 12.24
C PHE A 19 -1.49 -9.71 10.80
N ILE A 20 -2.55 -9.16 10.17
CA ILE A 20 -2.50 -8.68 8.80
C ILE A 20 -2.44 -7.15 8.78
N ASP A 21 -1.50 -6.57 8.03
CA ASP A 21 -1.61 -5.17 7.61
C ASP A 21 -2.72 -5.06 6.56
N ALA A 22 -3.88 -4.62 7.01
CA ALA A 22 -5.10 -4.57 6.21
C ALA A 22 -5.26 -3.28 5.39
N CYS A 23 -4.24 -2.43 5.36
CA CYS A 23 -4.33 -1.11 4.73
C CYS A 23 -4.82 -1.11 3.28
N ARG A 24 -4.62 -2.21 2.54
CA ARG A 24 -5.07 -2.40 1.15
C ARG A 24 -5.79 -3.73 0.96
N PHE A 25 -6.63 -4.09 1.91
CA PHE A 25 -7.32 -5.38 1.90
C PHE A 25 -8.24 -5.56 0.70
N ALA A 26 -8.92 -4.50 0.27
CA ALA A 26 -9.83 -4.55 -0.86
C ALA A 26 -9.08 -4.65 -2.19
N GLU A 27 -8.00 -3.86 -2.38
CA GLU A 27 -7.12 -3.98 -3.55
C GLU A 27 -6.52 -5.40 -3.63
N ASN A 28 -6.06 -5.96 -2.50
CA ASN A 28 -5.52 -7.32 -2.44
C ASN A 28 -6.59 -8.39 -2.73
N SER A 29 -7.81 -8.22 -2.21
CA SER A 29 -8.93 -9.13 -2.50
C SER A 29 -9.32 -9.09 -3.98
N TRP A 30 -9.26 -7.92 -4.62
CA TRP A 30 -9.44 -7.79 -6.06
C TRP A 30 -8.36 -8.55 -6.84
N PHE A 31 -7.09 -8.44 -6.45
CA PHE A 31 -6.02 -9.21 -7.09
C PHE A 31 -6.20 -10.73 -6.91
N ILE A 32 -6.64 -11.18 -5.74
CA ILE A 32 -6.97 -12.59 -5.50
C ILE A 32 -8.07 -13.04 -6.46
N LYS A 33 -9.17 -12.26 -6.57
CA LYS A 33 -10.26 -12.53 -7.51
C LYS A 33 -9.77 -12.67 -8.95
N GLN A 34 -8.84 -11.80 -9.38
CA GLN A 34 -8.35 -11.75 -10.76
C GLN A 34 -7.26 -12.79 -11.07
N ARG A 35 -6.52 -13.27 -10.09
CA ARG A 35 -5.26 -13.99 -10.32
C ARG A 35 -5.21 -15.38 -9.71
N GLU A 36 -6.03 -15.67 -8.68
CA GLU A 36 -6.01 -16.98 -8.03
C GLU A 36 -7.13 -17.86 -8.54
N GLU A 37 -6.81 -19.12 -8.83
CA GLU A 37 -7.77 -20.14 -9.27
C GLU A 37 -8.84 -20.38 -8.19
N GLY A 38 -10.10 -20.50 -8.60
CA GLY A 38 -11.25 -20.72 -7.72
C GLY A 38 -11.80 -19.46 -7.02
N TYR A 39 -11.31 -18.26 -7.38
CA TYR A 39 -11.80 -17.01 -6.78
C TYR A 39 -12.57 -16.11 -7.75
N ALA A 40 -12.57 -16.39 -9.03
CA ALA A 40 -13.18 -15.53 -10.06
C ALA A 40 -14.68 -15.27 -9.84
N ASP A 41 -15.41 -16.26 -9.33
CA ASP A 41 -16.86 -16.18 -9.12
C ASP A 41 -17.24 -15.65 -7.72
N LYS A 42 -16.29 -15.45 -6.82
CA LYS A 42 -16.52 -14.86 -5.51
C LYS A 42 -16.56 -13.34 -5.59
N SER A 43 -17.42 -12.70 -4.80
CA SER A 43 -17.35 -11.26 -4.59
C SER A 43 -16.09 -10.85 -3.83
N VAL A 44 -15.64 -9.62 -4.03
CA VAL A 44 -14.51 -9.05 -3.27
C VAL A 44 -14.80 -9.09 -1.77
N LYS A 45 -16.04 -8.88 -1.37
CA LYS A 45 -16.48 -8.95 0.06
C LYS A 45 -16.27 -10.34 0.64
N GLU A 46 -16.64 -11.39 -0.08
CA GLU A 46 -16.43 -12.79 0.36
C GLU A 46 -14.94 -13.12 0.48
N ILE A 47 -14.13 -12.64 -0.47
CA ILE A 47 -12.67 -12.84 -0.44
C ILE A 47 -12.05 -12.09 0.75
N ALA A 48 -12.47 -10.86 1.01
CA ALA A 48 -12.03 -10.09 2.18
C ALA A 48 -12.41 -10.79 3.49
N HIS A 49 -13.62 -11.30 3.61
CA HIS A 49 -14.03 -12.11 4.77
C HIS A 49 -13.16 -13.36 4.95
N GLU A 50 -12.87 -14.07 3.86
CA GLU A 50 -11.98 -15.23 3.92
C GLU A 50 -10.55 -14.84 4.34
N LEU A 51 -10.05 -13.70 3.87
CA LEU A 51 -8.75 -13.16 4.25
C LEU A 51 -8.67 -12.91 5.76
N PHE A 52 -9.63 -12.17 6.32
CA PHE A 52 -9.66 -11.84 7.74
C PHE A 52 -9.93 -13.06 8.63
N SER A 53 -10.70 -14.07 8.18
CA SER A 53 -10.93 -15.29 8.92
C SER A 53 -9.68 -16.16 9.12
N ASN A 54 -8.62 -15.91 8.34
CA ASN A 54 -7.32 -16.54 8.51
C ASN A 54 -6.37 -15.75 9.43
N ALA A 55 -6.79 -14.61 9.99
CA ALA A 55 -5.97 -13.78 10.88
C ALA A 55 -6.47 -13.82 12.32
N ASP A 56 -5.58 -13.58 13.26
CA ASP A 56 -5.91 -13.39 14.68
C ASP A 56 -6.18 -11.94 15.01
N GLY A 57 -5.75 -11.04 14.11
CA GLY A 57 -6.00 -9.61 14.17
C GLY A 57 -5.50 -8.89 12.92
N CYS A 58 -5.73 -7.59 12.89
CA CYS A 58 -5.24 -6.74 11.81
C CYS A 58 -4.95 -5.33 12.29
N THR A 59 -4.06 -4.66 11.56
CA THR A 59 -3.84 -3.21 11.64
C THR A 59 -4.39 -2.54 10.40
N MET A 60 -4.97 -1.34 10.55
CA MET A 60 -5.53 -0.58 9.44
C MET A 60 -5.13 0.88 9.50
N SER A 61 -4.58 1.40 8.42
CA SER A 61 -4.46 2.83 8.19
C SER A 61 -5.63 3.30 7.33
N ALA A 62 -6.56 4.03 7.92
CA ALA A 62 -7.84 4.39 7.29
C ALA A 62 -7.71 5.32 6.07
N LYS A 63 -6.60 6.03 5.92
CA LYS A 63 -6.30 6.87 4.74
C LYS A 63 -6.03 6.10 3.44
N LYS A 64 -6.20 4.78 3.47
CA LYS A 64 -6.06 3.90 2.30
C LYS A 64 -7.43 3.30 1.93
N ASP A 65 -7.65 2.03 2.16
CA ASP A 65 -8.90 1.38 1.72
C ASP A 65 -10.15 1.75 2.53
N ALA A 66 -10.03 2.48 3.63
CA ALA A 66 -11.20 3.06 4.31
C ALA A 66 -11.59 4.46 3.80
N PHE A 67 -10.95 4.99 2.77
CA PHE A 67 -11.24 6.28 2.12
C PHE A 67 -11.26 7.51 3.05
N ALA A 68 -10.83 7.36 4.30
CA ALA A 68 -10.74 8.47 5.24
C ALA A 68 -9.42 9.26 5.05
N ASN A 69 -9.42 10.51 5.49
CA ASN A 69 -8.25 11.37 5.43
C ASN A 69 -7.30 11.18 6.64
N ILE A 70 -7.79 10.59 7.72
CA ILE A 70 -7.06 10.38 8.98
C ILE A 70 -7.54 9.10 9.67
N GLY A 71 -6.77 8.64 10.64
CA GLY A 71 -7.15 7.56 11.54
C GLY A 71 -6.72 6.18 11.08
N GLY A 72 -7.10 5.23 11.88
CA GLY A 72 -6.83 3.82 11.72
C GLY A 72 -7.40 3.04 12.90
N PHE A 73 -7.24 1.73 12.86
CA PHE A 73 -7.65 0.87 13.97
C PHE A 73 -6.76 -0.37 14.05
N LEU A 74 -6.81 -0.97 15.23
CA LEU A 74 -6.29 -2.29 15.53
C LEU A 74 -7.48 -3.17 15.92
N ALA A 75 -7.63 -4.32 15.27
CA ALA A 75 -8.67 -5.30 15.60
C ALA A 75 -8.04 -6.66 15.89
N MET A 76 -8.58 -7.39 16.86
CA MET A 76 -8.05 -8.69 17.26
C MET A 76 -9.11 -9.52 17.99
N HIS A 77 -8.87 -10.84 18.05
CA HIS A 77 -9.71 -11.78 18.78
C HIS A 77 -9.29 -11.98 20.25
N ASP A 78 -8.02 -11.68 20.58
CA ASP A 78 -7.46 -11.83 21.93
C ASP A 78 -7.92 -10.67 22.81
N GLU A 79 -8.81 -10.97 23.79
CA GLU A 79 -9.39 -9.96 24.68
C GLU A 79 -8.36 -9.38 25.66
N ASP A 80 -7.41 -10.18 26.14
CA ASP A 80 -6.37 -9.72 27.07
C ASP A 80 -5.41 -8.75 26.38
N LEU A 81 -4.98 -9.09 25.17
CA LEU A 81 -4.18 -8.20 24.34
C LEU A 81 -4.95 -6.92 23.97
N ALA A 82 -6.23 -7.06 23.64
CA ALA A 82 -7.09 -5.93 23.34
C ALA A 82 -7.22 -4.97 24.54
N LEU A 83 -7.34 -5.50 25.75
CA LEU A 83 -7.39 -4.70 26.98
C LEU A 83 -6.06 -3.96 27.22
N GLN A 84 -4.93 -4.62 27.05
CA GLN A 84 -3.61 -3.97 27.14
C GLN A 84 -3.46 -2.83 26.13
N CYS A 85 -3.87 -3.06 24.89
CA CYS A 85 -3.84 -2.04 23.84
C CYS A 85 -4.76 -0.85 24.16
N ARG A 86 -5.96 -1.09 24.71
CA ARG A 86 -6.87 -0.01 25.15
C ARG A 86 -6.28 0.83 26.28
N ASN A 87 -5.64 0.19 27.24
CA ASN A 87 -4.98 0.91 28.35
C ASN A 87 -3.82 1.77 27.84
N LEU A 88 -3.03 1.26 26.91
CA LEU A 88 -1.96 2.01 26.26
C LEU A 88 -2.50 3.18 25.44
N LEU A 89 -3.60 2.96 24.71
CA LEU A 89 -4.25 3.99 23.88
C LEU A 89 -4.67 5.22 24.69
N ILE A 90 -5.17 5.03 25.93
CA ILE A 90 -5.56 6.14 26.83
C ILE A 90 -4.37 7.07 27.10
N ILE A 91 -3.17 6.52 27.20
CA ILE A 91 -1.96 7.29 27.50
C ILE A 91 -1.39 7.96 26.24
N THR A 92 -1.51 7.31 25.06
CA THR A 92 -0.82 7.73 23.84
C THR A 92 -1.67 8.59 22.91
N GLU A 93 -2.98 8.33 22.83
CA GLU A 93 -3.88 8.97 21.83
C GLU A 93 -5.17 9.52 22.44
N GLY A 94 -5.96 8.69 23.11
CA GLY A 94 -7.25 9.08 23.67
C GLY A 94 -8.08 7.89 24.14
N PHE A 95 -9.33 8.15 24.51
CA PHE A 95 -10.22 7.09 25.00
C PHE A 95 -10.55 6.05 23.91
N PRO A 96 -10.70 4.76 24.26
CA PRO A 96 -10.96 3.67 23.31
C PRO A 96 -12.25 3.83 22.50
N THR A 97 -13.18 4.67 22.94
CA THR A 97 -14.44 4.94 22.26
C THR A 97 -14.28 5.73 20.96
N TYR A 98 -13.25 6.56 20.84
CA TYR A 98 -12.99 7.39 19.67
C TYR A 98 -11.51 7.41 19.22
N GLY A 99 -10.57 6.90 20.05
CA GLY A 99 -9.15 6.84 19.71
C GLY A 99 -8.53 8.19 19.32
N GLY A 100 -9.01 9.29 19.92
CA GLY A 100 -8.57 10.65 19.56
C GLY A 100 -9.21 11.22 18.28
N LEU A 101 -10.14 10.49 17.62
CA LEU A 101 -10.78 10.92 16.38
C LEU A 101 -12.12 11.62 16.62
N ALA A 102 -12.47 12.58 15.77
CA ALA A 102 -13.81 13.17 15.76
C ALA A 102 -14.85 12.16 15.22
N GLY A 103 -16.12 12.29 15.67
CA GLY A 103 -17.19 11.38 15.25
C GLY A 103 -17.38 11.32 13.73
N ARG A 104 -17.21 12.44 13.01
CA ARG A 104 -17.26 12.48 11.54
C ARG A 104 -16.16 11.63 10.87
N ASP A 105 -14.97 11.54 11.50
CA ASP A 105 -13.86 10.73 10.96
C ASP A 105 -14.14 9.24 11.18
N LEU A 106 -14.72 8.87 12.32
CA LEU A 106 -15.16 7.50 12.59
C LEU A 106 -16.24 7.05 11.62
N GLU A 107 -17.22 7.91 11.33
CA GLU A 107 -18.28 7.62 10.36
C GLU A 107 -17.72 7.53 8.94
N ALA A 108 -16.81 8.41 8.56
CA ALA A 108 -16.11 8.33 7.26
C ALA A 108 -15.35 7.01 7.10
N ILE A 109 -14.68 6.51 8.16
CA ILE A 109 -14.02 5.21 8.14
C ILE A 109 -15.04 4.08 7.96
N ALA A 110 -16.15 4.11 8.71
CA ALA A 110 -17.18 3.06 8.64
C ALA A 110 -17.80 2.96 7.25
N ILE A 111 -18.18 4.08 6.66
CA ILE A 111 -18.74 4.16 5.30
C ILE A 111 -17.69 3.75 4.27
N GLY A 112 -16.47 4.25 4.40
CA GLY A 112 -15.38 3.97 3.45
C GLY A 112 -14.99 2.49 3.39
N LEU A 113 -15.06 1.77 4.52
CA LEU A 113 -14.81 0.32 4.57
C LEU A 113 -15.82 -0.51 3.77
N GLU A 114 -17.08 -0.05 3.68
CA GLU A 114 -18.09 -0.68 2.83
C GLU A 114 -17.96 -0.24 1.36
N GLU A 115 -17.77 1.06 1.11
CA GLU A 115 -17.65 1.60 -0.25
C GLU A 115 -16.44 1.05 -1.02
N VAL A 116 -15.33 0.77 -0.35
CA VAL A 116 -14.12 0.26 -1.01
C VAL A 116 -14.30 -1.13 -1.63
N LEU A 117 -15.33 -1.86 -1.21
CA LEU A 117 -15.64 -3.19 -1.73
C LEU A 117 -16.43 -3.16 -3.06
N ASP A 118 -16.80 -1.97 -3.56
CA ASP A 118 -17.42 -1.83 -4.88
C ASP A 118 -16.45 -2.28 -5.99
N GLU A 119 -16.84 -3.32 -6.73
CA GLU A 119 -15.99 -3.93 -7.75
C GLU A 119 -15.76 -3.00 -8.95
N ASN A 120 -16.70 -2.10 -9.29
CA ASN A 120 -16.51 -1.12 -10.37
C ASN A 120 -15.44 -0.10 -9.96
N TYR A 121 -15.46 0.33 -8.70
CA TYR A 121 -14.40 1.19 -8.16
C TYR A 121 -13.04 0.49 -8.21
N LEU A 122 -12.95 -0.75 -7.74
CA LEU A 122 -11.69 -1.50 -7.71
C LEU A 122 -11.17 -1.77 -9.13
N GLN A 123 -12.05 -2.09 -10.07
CA GLN A 123 -11.68 -2.24 -11.47
C GLN A 123 -11.10 -0.93 -12.01
N TYR A 124 -11.79 0.19 -11.83
CA TYR A 124 -11.29 1.50 -12.24
C TYR A 124 -9.94 1.83 -11.60
N ARG A 125 -9.82 1.60 -10.29
CA ARG A 125 -8.62 1.85 -9.52
C ARG A 125 -7.40 1.09 -10.07
N ILE A 126 -7.53 -0.20 -10.25
CA ILE A 126 -6.43 -1.07 -10.72
C ILE A 126 -6.09 -0.78 -12.18
N ARG A 127 -7.11 -0.64 -13.03
CA ARG A 127 -6.89 -0.33 -14.46
C ARG A 127 -6.23 1.02 -14.69
N SER A 128 -6.45 2.01 -13.84
CA SER A 128 -5.74 3.30 -13.92
C SER A 128 -4.23 3.14 -13.74
N ILE A 129 -3.80 2.26 -12.83
CA ILE A 129 -2.38 1.96 -12.63
C ILE A 129 -1.80 1.18 -13.80
N GLU A 130 -2.52 0.14 -14.25
CA GLU A 130 -2.11 -0.65 -15.42
C GLU A 130 -1.98 0.21 -16.68
N TYR A 131 -2.90 1.14 -16.88
CA TYR A 131 -2.88 2.05 -18.02
C TYR A 131 -1.61 2.91 -18.03
N LEU A 132 -1.26 3.56 -16.92
CA LEU A 132 -0.02 4.31 -16.80
C LEU A 132 1.20 3.43 -16.99
N THR A 133 1.22 2.26 -16.34
CA THR A 133 2.34 1.30 -16.45
C THR A 133 2.57 0.90 -17.90
N ASN A 134 1.51 0.57 -18.64
CA ASN A 134 1.62 0.16 -20.03
C ASN A 134 2.09 1.29 -20.95
N LYS A 135 1.66 2.54 -20.69
CA LYS A 135 2.16 3.71 -21.45
C LYS A 135 3.66 3.94 -21.22
N LEU A 136 4.12 3.83 -19.99
CA LEU A 136 5.53 3.97 -19.66
C LEU A 136 6.37 2.85 -20.28
N ILE A 137 5.89 1.61 -20.25
CA ILE A 137 6.54 0.48 -20.94
C ILE A 137 6.63 0.75 -22.46
N ALA A 138 5.54 1.20 -23.07
CA ALA A 138 5.52 1.52 -24.50
C ALA A 138 6.48 2.66 -24.88
N ALA A 139 6.79 3.54 -23.92
CA ALA A 139 7.79 4.61 -24.05
C ALA A 139 9.21 4.15 -23.69
N ASN A 140 9.44 2.85 -23.46
CA ASN A 140 10.72 2.27 -23.02
C ASN A 140 11.21 2.79 -21.65
N VAL A 141 10.31 3.23 -20.78
CA VAL A 141 10.64 3.57 -19.40
C VAL A 141 10.69 2.29 -18.56
N PRO A 142 11.81 1.99 -17.89
CA PRO A 142 11.93 0.81 -17.05
C PRO A 142 11.05 0.95 -15.81
N VAL A 143 10.08 0.05 -15.65
CA VAL A 143 9.15 0.03 -14.52
C VAL A 143 9.03 -1.35 -13.90
N MET A 144 8.75 -1.39 -12.61
CA MET A 144 8.48 -2.63 -11.89
C MET A 144 7.21 -3.31 -12.41
N GLN A 145 7.28 -4.60 -12.65
CA GLN A 145 6.18 -5.44 -13.15
C GLN A 145 5.95 -6.65 -12.24
N PRO A 146 4.69 -7.15 -12.17
CA PRO A 146 3.47 -6.59 -12.77
C PRO A 146 3.02 -5.30 -12.09
N ALA A 147 2.12 -4.53 -12.77
CA ALA A 147 1.52 -3.33 -12.19
C ALA A 147 0.85 -3.62 -10.84
N GLY A 148 1.07 -2.75 -9.87
CA GLY A 148 0.46 -2.83 -8.55
C GLY A 148 -0.89 -2.12 -8.45
N GLY A 149 -1.38 -1.92 -7.21
CA GLY A 149 -2.70 -1.34 -6.95
C GLY A 149 -2.70 0.17 -6.64
N HIS A 150 -1.55 0.80 -6.41
CA HIS A 150 -1.55 2.17 -5.89
C HIS A 150 -0.47 3.09 -6.47
N ALA A 151 0.50 2.54 -7.18
CA ALA A 151 1.62 3.31 -7.71
C ALA A 151 2.29 2.59 -8.88
N VAL A 152 2.97 3.35 -9.73
CA VAL A 152 3.97 2.84 -10.65
C VAL A 152 5.35 3.13 -10.07
N TYR A 153 6.26 2.19 -10.19
CA TYR A 153 7.65 2.32 -9.73
C TYR A 153 8.59 2.30 -10.92
N ILE A 154 9.24 3.43 -11.17
CA ILE A 154 10.27 3.55 -12.22
C ILE A 154 11.60 3.09 -11.65
N ASP A 155 12.34 2.26 -12.38
CA ASP A 155 13.71 1.91 -12.03
C ASP A 155 14.67 3.00 -12.51
N ALA A 156 15.00 3.91 -11.61
CA ALA A 156 15.89 5.04 -11.91
C ALA A 156 17.34 4.61 -12.15
N LYS A 157 17.76 3.46 -11.60
CA LYS A 157 19.11 2.92 -11.84
C LYS A 157 19.25 2.44 -13.28
N GLU A 158 18.22 1.77 -13.79
CA GLU A 158 18.20 1.32 -15.20
C GLU A 158 17.99 2.50 -16.15
N MET A 159 17.14 3.47 -15.79
CA MET A 159 16.85 4.63 -16.61
C MET A 159 18.03 5.62 -16.71
N LEU A 160 18.81 5.76 -15.64
CA LEU A 160 19.94 6.71 -15.53
C LEU A 160 21.25 6.01 -15.19
N PRO A 161 21.75 5.10 -16.04
CA PRO A 161 22.92 4.26 -15.72
C PRO A 161 24.21 5.07 -15.53
N HIS A 162 24.24 6.31 -15.95
CA HIS A 162 25.39 7.21 -15.78
C HIS A 162 25.46 7.86 -14.38
N ILE A 163 24.38 7.78 -13.59
CA ILE A 163 24.35 8.27 -12.20
C ILE A 163 24.55 7.08 -11.27
N LEU A 164 25.64 7.07 -10.51
CA LEU A 164 25.91 5.99 -9.57
C LEU A 164 24.88 5.98 -8.42
N PRO A 165 24.55 4.82 -7.84
CA PRO A 165 23.61 4.73 -6.71
C PRO A 165 23.97 5.65 -5.53
N ALA A 166 25.27 5.83 -5.23
CA ALA A 166 25.74 6.75 -4.19
C ALA A 166 25.51 8.24 -4.55
N GLN A 167 25.11 8.54 -5.76
CA GLN A 167 24.74 9.89 -6.24
C GLN A 167 23.22 10.04 -6.36
N TYR A 168 22.45 9.09 -5.85
CA TYR A 168 20.99 9.12 -5.70
C TYR A 168 20.23 9.32 -7.04
N PRO A 169 20.33 8.42 -8.03
CA PRO A 169 19.65 8.56 -9.32
C PRO A 169 18.13 8.70 -9.19
N ALA A 170 17.49 8.02 -8.22
CA ALA A 170 16.06 8.14 -7.97
C ALA A 170 15.68 9.55 -7.48
N GLN A 171 16.52 10.21 -6.67
CA GLN A 171 16.28 11.58 -6.25
C GLN A 171 16.49 12.56 -7.41
N ALA A 172 17.49 12.33 -8.25
CA ALA A 172 17.73 13.14 -9.43
C ALA A 172 16.53 13.09 -10.40
N LEU A 173 16.01 11.87 -10.65
CA LEU A 173 14.81 11.70 -11.49
C LEU A 173 13.56 12.35 -10.85
N ALA A 174 13.35 12.17 -9.54
CA ALA A 174 12.23 12.80 -8.85
C ALA A 174 12.28 14.35 -8.93
N GLY A 175 13.48 14.93 -8.82
CA GLY A 175 13.71 16.36 -9.01
C GLY A 175 13.38 16.83 -10.42
N ALA A 176 13.87 16.12 -11.44
CA ALA A 176 13.61 16.46 -12.85
C ALA A 176 12.11 16.34 -13.19
N LEU A 177 11.42 15.28 -12.76
CA LEU A 177 9.98 15.13 -12.94
C LEU A 177 9.19 16.31 -12.33
N TYR A 178 9.64 16.81 -11.19
CA TYR A 178 8.98 17.94 -10.54
C TYR A 178 9.24 19.28 -11.27
N THR A 179 10.49 19.55 -11.63
CA THR A 179 10.86 20.83 -12.24
C THR A 179 10.40 20.97 -13.68
N GLU A 180 10.49 19.91 -14.48
CA GLU A 180 10.16 19.93 -15.91
C GLU A 180 8.69 19.58 -16.18
N GLY A 181 8.13 18.63 -15.42
CA GLY A 181 6.77 18.11 -15.63
C GLY A 181 5.74 18.53 -14.59
N GLY A 182 6.13 19.18 -13.50
CA GLY A 182 5.22 19.42 -12.38
C GLY A 182 4.72 18.13 -11.70
N ILE A 183 5.41 17.01 -11.93
CA ILE A 183 5.00 15.69 -11.47
C ILE A 183 5.65 15.39 -10.12
N ARG A 184 4.84 15.40 -9.07
CA ARG A 184 5.31 15.03 -7.74
C ARG A 184 5.45 13.52 -7.60
N SER A 185 6.66 13.08 -7.29
CA SER A 185 6.99 11.68 -7.06
C SER A 185 7.72 11.50 -5.73
N VAL A 186 8.07 10.27 -5.39
CA VAL A 186 8.81 9.95 -4.17
C VAL A 186 9.96 9.04 -4.51
N GLU A 187 11.17 9.45 -4.14
CA GLU A 187 12.35 8.61 -4.16
C GLU A 187 12.17 7.44 -3.18
N ILE A 188 12.49 6.22 -3.61
CA ILE A 188 12.58 5.01 -2.80
C ILE A 188 13.85 4.27 -3.23
N GLY A 189 14.97 4.79 -2.83
CA GLY A 189 16.31 4.30 -3.16
C GLY A 189 17.30 4.63 -2.06
N SER A 190 18.53 4.88 -2.43
CA SER A 190 19.63 5.05 -1.49
C SER A 190 19.51 6.26 -0.57
N LEU A 191 18.80 7.31 -0.96
CA LEU A 191 18.55 8.45 -0.08
C LEU A 191 17.62 8.08 1.08
N MET A 192 16.54 7.32 0.80
CA MET A 192 15.55 6.94 1.81
C MET A 192 15.96 5.72 2.64
N VAL A 193 16.52 4.68 1.99
CA VAL A 193 16.75 3.38 2.63
C VAL A 193 18.18 2.89 2.55
N GLY A 194 19.10 3.65 1.97
CA GLY A 194 20.53 3.39 2.01
C GLY A 194 21.07 3.46 3.44
N LYS A 195 22.26 2.93 3.62
CA LYS A 195 22.98 2.95 4.91
C LYS A 195 24.28 3.70 4.77
N TYR A 196 24.91 3.98 5.89
CA TYR A 196 26.27 4.53 5.92
C TYR A 196 27.18 3.54 6.63
N ASP A 197 28.40 3.35 6.10
CA ASP A 197 29.44 2.62 6.77
C ASP A 197 30.10 3.47 7.88
N GLU A 198 31.08 2.88 8.59
CA GLU A 198 31.80 3.58 9.68
C GLU A 198 32.58 4.80 9.16
N GLY A 199 32.99 4.80 7.90
CA GLY A 199 33.65 5.91 7.21
C GLY A 199 32.70 6.95 6.64
N LYS A 200 31.37 6.81 6.88
CA LYS A 200 30.28 7.64 6.35
C LYS A 200 30.12 7.59 4.82
N SER A 201 30.63 6.56 4.18
CA SER A 201 30.34 6.29 2.77
C SER A 201 28.95 5.66 2.63
N VAL A 202 28.26 6.01 1.56
CA VAL A 202 26.91 5.46 1.29
C VAL A 202 27.03 3.99 0.90
N ILE A 203 26.34 3.12 1.63
CA ILE A 203 26.02 1.76 1.22
C ILE A 203 24.69 1.83 0.49
N PRO A 204 24.67 1.73 -0.86
CA PRO A 204 23.47 1.95 -1.62
C PRO A 204 22.35 0.96 -1.29
N ALA A 205 21.10 1.36 -1.53
CA ALA A 205 19.98 0.46 -1.55
C ALA A 205 20.13 -0.59 -2.66
N GLN A 206 19.44 -1.70 -2.54
CA GLN A 206 19.40 -2.73 -3.57
C GLN A 206 18.78 -2.20 -4.88
N MET A 207 17.79 -1.33 -4.76
CA MET A 207 17.06 -0.73 -5.87
C MET A 207 16.99 0.80 -5.74
N GLU A 208 16.98 1.47 -6.88
CA GLU A 208 16.82 2.92 -6.99
C GLU A 208 15.48 3.21 -7.68
N LEU A 209 14.42 3.33 -6.90
CA LEU A 209 13.07 3.47 -7.45
C LEU A 209 12.51 4.87 -7.27
N VAL A 210 11.73 5.31 -8.26
CA VAL A 210 10.86 6.49 -8.13
C VAL A 210 9.41 6.04 -8.15
N ARG A 211 8.67 6.37 -7.10
CA ARG A 211 7.26 6.03 -6.95
C ARG A 211 6.36 7.14 -7.47
N LEU A 212 5.59 6.84 -8.50
CA LEU A 212 4.45 7.64 -8.95
C LEU A 212 3.20 7.13 -8.23
N ALA A 213 2.86 7.75 -7.11
CA ALA A 213 1.69 7.35 -6.33
C ALA A 213 0.42 7.94 -6.93
N ILE A 214 -0.58 7.09 -7.18
CA ILE A 214 -1.90 7.50 -7.65
C ILE A 214 -2.87 7.42 -6.47
N PRO A 215 -3.29 8.56 -5.91
CA PRO A 215 -4.26 8.58 -4.81
C PRO A 215 -5.64 8.11 -5.29
N ARG A 216 -6.47 7.69 -4.32
CA ARG A 216 -7.81 7.20 -4.59
C ARG A 216 -8.77 8.34 -4.90
N ARG A 217 -9.61 8.17 -5.94
CA ARG A 217 -10.69 9.11 -6.31
C ARG A 217 -10.23 10.56 -6.55
N VAL A 218 -8.99 10.77 -7.02
CA VAL A 218 -8.44 12.12 -7.25
C VAL A 218 -8.23 12.39 -8.74
N TYR A 219 -7.57 11.49 -9.45
CA TYR A 219 -7.17 11.69 -10.84
C TYR A 219 -8.10 11.00 -11.83
N THR A 220 -8.35 11.68 -12.93
CA THR A 220 -9.04 11.16 -14.13
C THR A 220 -8.01 10.68 -15.15
N GLN A 221 -8.49 10.05 -16.23
CA GLN A 221 -7.62 9.61 -17.31
C GLN A 221 -6.76 10.76 -17.89
N SER A 222 -7.33 11.95 -18.04
CA SER A 222 -6.57 13.10 -18.58
C SER A 222 -5.36 13.51 -17.73
N HIS A 223 -5.44 13.33 -16.42
CA HIS A 223 -4.27 13.55 -15.55
C HIS A 223 -3.22 12.45 -15.73
N ILE A 224 -3.66 11.21 -15.93
CA ILE A 224 -2.76 10.08 -16.20
C ILE A 224 -2.11 10.23 -17.58
N ASP A 225 -2.85 10.73 -18.56
CA ASP A 225 -2.33 11.00 -19.93
C ASP A 225 -1.30 12.14 -19.97
N TYR A 226 -1.38 13.06 -19.03
CA TYR A 226 -0.39 14.13 -18.87
C TYR A 226 0.97 13.60 -18.38
N VAL A 227 0.97 12.62 -17.47
CA VAL A 227 2.19 12.01 -16.92
C VAL A 227 2.90 11.17 -17.96
#